data_f70b673fa7d432d86d25074a549d11bc
#
_entry.id   f70b673fa7d432d86d25074a549d11bc
#
_cell.length_a   1.000
_cell.length_b   1.000
_cell.length_c   1.000
_cell.angle_alpha   90.00
_cell.angle_beta   90.00
_cell.angle_gamma   90.00
#
_symmetry.space_group_name_H-M   'P 1'
#
loop_
_entity.id
_entity.type
_entity.pdbx_description
1 polymer ?
#
loop_
_entity_poly.entity_id
_entity_poly.type
_entity_poly.pdbx_seq_one_letter_code
_entity_poly.pdbx_strand_id
1 'polypeptide(L)'
;MAFRKEPSYSHGQTARTGILLCNLGTPEAPTAGALRRYLAEFLSDPRVVEIPKPIWWLILHGIILRVRPAKSAAKYATVWTPGGSPLKVWTEKQATLLRGYLGERGHKLEVRYAMRYGQPSVASQLDALKAAGCTRILVVPAYPQYSGATVASVLDAVFAWGKQVRHLPELRFVNRYHDDPGYIDALRVSVQQHWMAHGRPDKLVMSFHGMPERTLHLGDPYHCECHKTGRLLAEALGLKPEEYVVTFQSRFGKAKWLEPYTEPTLIALGKAGVGRVDVVCPGFAADCIETLEEIDQEAREAFLHAGGKAFHYIPCLNDSAPWLRALSDLCERHLSGWPTKQEPDTQAAMASRARAVAMGAKA
;
A
#
# COMPACT_ATOMS: atom_id res chain seq x y z
N MET A 1 -7.13 17.41 -25.25
CA MET A 1 -7.11 16.04 -24.68
C MET A 1 -8.37 15.32 -25.12
N ALA A 2 -8.27 14.07 -25.60
CA ALA A 2 -9.45 13.25 -25.88
C ALA A 2 -9.97 12.66 -24.58
N PHE A 3 -11.28 12.71 -24.36
CA PHE A 3 -11.91 12.02 -23.24
C PHE A 3 -11.88 10.49 -23.43
N ARG A 4 -11.83 9.75 -22.33
CA ARG A 4 -12.01 8.30 -22.32
C ARG A 4 -13.42 7.95 -22.80
N LYS A 5 -13.56 6.77 -23.40
CA LYS A 5 -14.89 6.23 -23.76
C LYS A 5 -15.65 5.90 -22.48
N GLU A 6 -16.84 6.47 -22.34
CA GLU A 6 -17.74 6.14 -21.23
C GLU A 6 -18.35 4.74 -21.45
N PRO A 7 -18.65 4.00 -20.37
CA PRO A 7 -19.44 2.79 -20.44
C PRO A 7 -20.80 3.07 -21.09
N SER A 8 -21.39 2.06 -21.72
CA SER A 8 -22.75 2.16 -22.22
C SER A 8 -23.71 2.47 -21.08
N TYR A 9 -24.52 3.50 -21.24
CA TYR A 9 -25.54 3.88 -20.28
C TYR A 9 -26.91 3.36 -20.71
N SER A 10 -27.66 2.80 -19.76
CA SER A 10 -29.08 2.51 -19.95
C SER A 10 -29.90 3.10 -18.81
N HIS A 11 -31.05 3.70 -19.14
CA HIS A 11 -31.99 4.19 -18.13
C HIS A 11 -32.45 3.06 -17.21
N GLY A 12 -32.57 3.32 -15.93
CA GLY A 12 -32.91 2.29 -14.93
C GLY A 12 -31.75 1.42 -14.46
N GLN A 13 -30.51 1.71 -14.91
CA GLN A 13 -29.35 1.04 -14.36
C GLN A 13 -29.15 1.43 -12.89
N THR A 14 -28.96 0.43 -12.04
CA THR A 14 -28.74 0.66 -10.61
C THR A 14 -27.32 1.14 -10.34
N ALA A 15 -27.21 2.25 -9.64
CA ALA A 15 -25.93 2.78 -9.18
C ALA A 15 -25.30 1.85 -8.13
N ARG A 16 -24.02 1.58 -8.26
CA ARG A 16 -23.23 0.79 -7.31
C ARG A 16 -22.17 1.62 -6.60
N THR A 17 -21.70 1.12 -5.48
CA THR A 17 -20.54 1.66 -4.77
C THR A 17 -19.36 0.72 -4.93
N GLY A 18 -18.18 1.29 -5.19
CA GLY A 18 -16.94 0.54 -5.33
C GLY A 18 -15.90 0.91 -4.29
N ILE A 19 -14.98 0.00 -4.03
CA ILE A 19 -13.73 0.23 -3.29
C ILE A 19 -12.57 -0.08 -4.22
N LEU A 20 -11.57 0.80 -4.25
CA LEU A 20 -10.30 0.60 -4.92
C LEU A 20 -9.18 0.55 -3.88
N LEU A 21 -8.69 -0.66 -3.57
CA LEU A 21 -7.51 -0.85 -2.74
C LEU A 21 -6.26 -0.61 -3.59
N CYS A 22 -5.43 0.38 -3.24
CA CYS A 22 -4.26 0.76 -4.02
C CYS A 22 -2.98 0.43 -3.28
N ASN A 23 -2.02 -0.21 -3.95
CA ASN A 23 -0.67 -0.41 -3.42
C ASN A 23 0.38 0.14 -4.39
N LEU A 24 1.66 0.15 -3.99
CA LEU A 24 2.77 0.79 -4.71
C LEU A 24 2.90 0.25 -6.13
N GLY A 25 2.94 -1.04 -6.23
CA GLY A 25 3.18 -1.70 -7.49
C GLY A 25 4.45 -2.54 -7.50
N THR A 26 4.61 -3.29 -8.56
CA THR A 26 5.66 -4.27 -8.70
C THR A 26 5.88 -4.58 -10.19
N PRO A 27 7.06 -5.07 -10.60
CA PRO A 27 7.27 -5.54 -11.96
C PRO A 27 6.38 -6.75 -12.27
N GLU A 28 6.11 -6.97 -13.56
CA GLU A 28 5.31 -8.11 -14.05
C GLU A 28 6.04 -9.47 -13.92
N ALA A 29 7.38 -9.42 -13.94
CA ALA A 29 8.25 -10.60 -13.82
C ALA A 29 9.61 -10.19 -13.22
N PRO A 30 10.35 -11.13 -12.60
CA PRO A 30 11.69 -10.86 -12.05
C PRO A 30 12.76 -10.88 -13.16
N THR A 31 12.55 -10.09 -14.22
CA THR A 31 13.43 -9.97 -15.37
C THR A 31 13.89 -8.53 -15.59
N ALA A 32 15.09 -8.35 -16.11
CA ALA A 32 15.63 -7.01 -16.36
C ALA A 32 14.73 -6.15 -17.25
N GLY A 33 14.04 -6.74 -18.23
CA GLY A 33 13.09 -6.02 -19.11
C GLY A 33 11.85 -5.52 -18.36
N ALA A 34 11.23 -6.37 -17.52
CA ALA A 34 10.08 -5.99 -16.69
C ALA A 34 10.48 -4.95 -15.64
N LEU A 35 11.64 -5.14 -14.99
CA LEU A 35 12.17 -4.17 -14.02
C LEU A 35 12.46 -2.81 -14.65
N ARG A 36 12.99 -2.78 -15.90
CA ARG A 36 13.23 -1.52 -16.60
C ARG A 36 11.94 -0.72 -16.82
N ARG A 37 10.85 -1.39 -17.24
CA ARG A 37 9.54 -0.73 -17.43
C ARG A 37 8.99 -0.20 -16.11
N TYR A 38 8.99 -1.05 -15.07
CA TYR A 38 8.53 -0.69 -13.73
C TYR A 38 9.33 0.48 -13.14
N LEU A 39 10.65 0.42 -13.16
CA LEU A 39 11.52 1.49 -12.64
C LEU A 39 11.38 2.78 -13.45
N ALA A 40 11.16 2.70 -14.78
CA ALA A 40 10.92 3.88 -15.59
C ALA A 40 9.64 4.61 -15.16
N GLU A 41 8.55 3.89 -14.90
CA GLU A 41 7.30 4.45 -14.41
C GLU A 41 7.46 5.02 -12.99
N PHE A 42 7.97 4.21 -12.06
CA PHE A 42 8.14 4.56 -10.65
C PHE A 42 9.04 5.78 -10.44
N LEU A 43 10.22 5.78 -11.06
CA LEU A 43 11.21 6.84 -10.87
C LEU A 43 10.93 8.09 -11.74
N SER A 44 9.94 8.04 -12.64
CA SER A 44 9.49 9.23 -13.37
C SER A 44 8.45 10.06 -12.60
N ASP A 45 7.95 9.54 -11.48
CA ASP A 45 7.00 10.28 -10.65
C ASP A 45 7.71 11.39 -9.87
N PRO A 46 7.30 12.67 -10.07
CA PRO A 46 7.88 13.79 -9.34
C PRO A 46 7.63 13.76 -7.84
N ARG A 47 6.65 12.97 -7.36
CA ARG A 47 6.42 12.71 -5.93
C ARG A 47 7.49 11.80 -5.34
N VAL A 48 8.11 10.95 -6.17
CA VAL A 48 9.17 10.01 -5.74
C VAL A 48 10.54 10.63 -5.90
N VAL A 49 10.77 11.33 -7.02
CA VAL A 49 12.05 11.97 -7.30
C VAL A 49 11.84 13.44 -7.62
N GLU A 50 12.17 14.29 -6.65
CA GLU A 50 12.00 15.74 -6.71
C GLU A 50 13.23 16.43 -7.33
N ILE A 51 13.66 15.96 -8.50
CA ILE A 51 14.73 16.56 -9.32
C ILE A 51 14.11 17.20 -10.56
N PRO A 52 14.61 18.34 -11.06
CA PRO A 52 14.10 18.95 -12.30
C PRO A 52 14.04 17.94 -13.44
N LYS A 53 12.87 17.82 -14.07
CA LYS A 53 12.55 16.76 -15.05
C LYS A 53 13.60 16.56 -16.16
N PRO A 54 14.18 17.61 -16.81
CA PRO A 54 15.16 17.38 -17.88
C PRO A 54 16.45 16.72 -17.37
N ILE A 55 16.93 17.15 -16.19
CA ILE A 55 18.15 16.61 -15.59
C ILE A 55 17.90 15.16 -15.16
N TRP A 56 16.76 14.92 -14.49
CA TRP A 56 16.41 13.59 -14.04
C TRP A 56 16.19 12.62 -15.19
N TRP A 57 15.57 13.06 -16.28
CA TRP A 57 15.36 12.24 -17.46
C TRP A 57 16.67 11.69 -18.04
N LEU A 58 17.71 12.54 -18.12
CA LEU A 58 19.04 12.12 -18.59
C LEU A 58 19.67 11.09 -17.65
N ILE A 59 19.58 11.29 -16.33
CA ILE A 59 20.13 10.37 -15.33
C ILE A 59 19.35 9.05 -15.36
N LEU A 60 18.02 9.12 -15.38
CA LEU A 60 17.15 7.94 -15.37
C LEU A 60 17.41 7.06 -16.60
N HIS A 61 17.30 7.62 -17.81
CA HIS A 61 17.43 6.86 -19.06
C HIS A 61 18.89 6.57 -19.44
N GLY A 62 19.82 7.47 -19.13
CA GLY A 62 21.23 7.32 -19.45
C GLY A 62 21.97 6.34 -18.52
N ILE A 63 21.59 6.27 -17.24
CA ILE A 63 22.34 5.52 -16.22
C ILE A 63 21.44 4.50 -15.52
N ILE A 64 20.41 4.97 -14.80
CA ILE A 64 19.65 4.14 -13.86
C ILE A 64 19.00 2.93 -14.55
N LEU A 65 18.26 3.17 -15.64
CA LEU A 65 17.56 2.13 -16.39
C LEU A 65 18.48 1.18 -17.19
N ARG A 66 19.78 1.47 -17.24
CA ARG A 66 20.79 0.58 -17.87
C ARG A 66 21.44 -0.33 -16.83
N VAL A 67 21.67 0.17 -15.60
CA VAL A 67 22.47 -0.51 -14.58
C VAL A 67 21.59 -1.24 -13.55
N ARG A 68 20.53 -0.59 -13.03
CA ARG A 68 19.71 -1.14 -11.95
C ARG A 68 18.83 -2.34 -12.31
N PRO A 69 18.21 -2.44 -13.52
CA PRO A 69 17.21 -3.48 -13.78
C PRO A 69 17.69 -4.90 -13.57
N ALA A 70 18.92 -5.23 -13.99
CA ALA A 70 19.46 -6.58 -13.82
C ALA A 70 19.70 -6.92 -12.34
N LYS A 71 20.29 -5.98 -11.57
CA LYS A 71 20.52 -6.16 -10.13
C LYS A 71 19.21 -6.29 -9.37
N SER A 72 18.23 -5.41 -9.66
CA SER A 72 16.90 -5.50 -9.03
C SER A 72 16.16 -6.77 -9.42
N ALA A 73 16.31 -7.26 -10.66
CA ALA A 73 15.70 -8.52 -11.08
C ALA A 73 16.22 -9.72 -10.29
N ALA A 74 17.52 -9.76 -10.01
CA ALA A 74 18.12 -10.79 -9.18
C ALA A 74 17.54 -10.79 -7.76
N LYS A 75 17.40 -9.61 -7.13
CA LYS A 75 16.76 -9.48 -5.81
C LYS A 75 15.28 -9.91 -5.84
N TYR A 76 14.50 -9.47 -6.83
CA TYR A 76 13.12 -9.92 -6.98
C TYR A 76 13.00 -11.43 -7.16
N ALA A 77 13.95 -12.08 -7.84
CA ALA A 77 13.95 -13.51 -8.04
C ALA A 77 14.03 -14.30 -6.72
N THR A 78 14.71 -13.78 -5.69
CA THR A 78 14.84 -14.46 -4.38
C THR A 78 13.53 -14.52 -3.59
N VAL A 79 12.59 -13.61 -3.87
CA VAL A 79 11.31 -13.50 -3.14
C VAL A 79 10.09 -13.79 -4.04
N TRP A 80 10.33 -14.15 -5.31
CA TRP A 80 9.26 -14.38 -6.27
C TRP A 80 8.51 -15.67 -5.99
N THR A 81 7.17 -15.58 -5.95
CA THR A 81 6.30 -16.73 -5.69
C THR A 81 5.73 -17.31 -7.00
N PRO A 82 5.17 -18.55 -6.99
CA PRO A 82 4.44 -19.09 -8.13
C PRO A 82 3.27 -18.20 -8.59
N GLY A 83 2.66 -17.41 -7.66
CA GLY A 83 1.59 -16.46 -7.95
C GLY A 83 2.09 -15.10 -8.47
N GLY A 84 3.40 -14.87 -8.48
CA GLY A 84 4.03 -13.60 -8.87
C GLY A 84 4.72 -12.89 -7.72
N SER A 85 4.84 -11.57 -7.83
CA SER A 85 5.40 -10.73 -6.76
C SER A 85 4.55 -10.82 -5.48
N PRO A 86 5.18 -10.99 -4.30
CA PRO A 86 4.48 -11.03 -3.01
C PRO A 86 3.52 -9.85 -2.82
N LEU A 87 3.95 -8.63 -3.11
CA LEU A 87 3.12 -7.43 -2.99
C LEU A 87 1.81 -7.55 -3.78
N LYS A 88 1.88 -8.04 -5.02
CA LYS A 88 0.70 -8.22 -5.86
C LYS A 88 -0.22 -9.31 -5.31
N VAL A 89 0.36 -10.46 -4.98
CA VAL A 89 -0.38 -11.62 -4.46
C VAL A 89 -1.15 -11.25 -3.19
N TRP A 90 -0.49 -10.59 -2.24
CA TRP A 90 -1.13 -10.19 -1.00
C TRP A 90 -2.16 -9.08 -1.19
N THR A 91 -1.88 -8.08 -2.04
CA THR A 91 -2.85 -7.00 -2.30
C THR A 91 -4.13 -7.54 -2.97
N GLU A 92 -4.00 -8.45 -3.93
CA GLU A 92 -5.13 -9.12 -4.58
C GLU A 92 -5.95 -9.94 -3.58
N LYS A 93 -5.26 -10.70 -2.72
CA LYS A 93 -5.90 -11.49 -1.66
C LYS A 93 -6.62 -10.61 -0.64
N GLN A 94 -6.00 -9.51 -0.21
CA GLN A 94 -6.62 -8.52 0.68
C GLN A 94 -7.90 -7.94 0.06
N ALA A 95 -7.89 -7.54 -1.21
CA ALA A 95 -9.08 -7.00 -1.87
C ALA A 95 -10.20 -8.05 -1.97
N THR A 96 -9.85 -9.30 -2.27
CA THR A 96 -10.80 -10.42 -2.35
C THR A 96 -11.44 -10.70 -0.99
N LEU A 97 -10.64 -10.78 0.06
CA LEU A 97 -11.11 -11.03 1.41
C LEU A 97 -11.88 -9.84 1.98
N LEU A 98 -11.44 -8.60 1.72
CA LEU A 98 -12.18 -7.39 2.09
C LEU A 98 -13.61 -7.41 1.53
N ARG A 99 -13.76 -7.80 0.26
CA ARG A 99 -15.09 -7.97 -0.36
C ARG A 99 -15.93 -9.00 0.42
N GLY A 100 -15.33 -10.12 0.82
CA GLY A 100 -15.99 -11.16 1.62
C GLY A 100 -16.44 -10.62 2.98
N TYR A 101 -15.54 -10.05 3.76
CA TYR A 101 -15.85 -9.49 5.09
C TYR A 101 -16.93 -8.40 5.06
N LEU A 102 -16.88 -7.51 4.05
CA LEU A 102 -17.92 -6.49 3.88
C LEU A 102 -19.24 -7.10 3.41
N GLY A 103 -19.18 -8.14 2.55
CA GLY A 103 -20.35 -8.91 2.13
C GLY A 103 -21.08 -9.61 3.28
N GLU A 104 -20.35 -10.25 4.18
CA GLU A 104 -20.88 -10.84 5.42
C GLU A 104 -21.60 -9.83 6.32
N ARG A 105 -21.18 -8.56 6.27
CA ARG A 105 -21.83 -7.43 6.96
C ARG A 105 -23.01 -6.82 6.19
N GLY A 106 -23.41 -7.43 5.06
CA GLY A 106 -24.53 -7.03 4.23
C GLY A 106 -24.23 -5.93 3.20
N HIS A 107 -22.96 -5.54 3.02
CA HIS A 107 -22.59 -4.57 1.97
C HIS A 107 -22.55 -5.21 0.58
N LYS A 108 -23.11 -4.53 -0.40
CA LYS A 108 -23.11 -4.90 -1.83
C LYS A 108 -22.15 -4.00 -2.59
N LEU A 109 -20.87 -4.34 -2.55
CA LEU A 109 -19.79 -3.51 -3.07
C LEU A 109 -19.00 -4.21 -4.18
N GLU A 110 -18.55 -3.43 -5.15
CA GLU A 110 -17.48 -3.85 -6.05
C GLU A 110 -16.14 -3.51 -5.39
N VAL A 111 -15.32 -4.52 -5.10
CA VAL A 111 -13.98 -4.30 -4.54
C VAL A 111 -12.94 -4.74 -5.56
N ARG A 112 -12.03 -3.82 -5.90
CA ARG A 112 -10.92 -4.06 -6.82
C ARG A 112 -9.61 -3.59 -6.19
N TYR A 113 -8.49 -4.14 -6.67
CA TYR A 113 -7.19 -3.63 -6.33
C TYR A 113 -6.51 -2.98 -7.53
N ALA A 114 -5.60 -2.07 -7.27
CA ALA A 114 -4.75 -1.44 -8.28
C ALA A 114 -3.33 -1.25 -7.78
N MET A 115 -2.41 -1.22 -8.72
CA MET A 115 -1.02 -0.83 -8.50
C MET A 115 -0.82 0.60 -8.96
N ARG A 116 -0.15 1.42 -8.14
CA ARG A 116 0.20 2.78 -8.52
C ARG A 116 1.18 2.77 -9.70
N TYR A 117 2.10 1.81 -9.69
CA TYR A 117 3.04 1.55 -10.78
C TYR A 117 2.93 0.10 -11.24
N GLY A 118 2.85 -0.11 -12.54
CA GLY A 118 2.63 -1.44 -13.14
C GLY A 118 1.16 -1.82 -13.25
N GLN A 119 0.87 -3.13 -13.17
CA GLN A 119 -0.45 -3.67 -13.48
C GLN A 119 -1.04 -4.49 -12.32
N PRO A 120 -2.40 -4.43 -12.16
CA PRO A 120 -3.37 -3.59 -12.86
C PRO A 120 -3.26 -2.12 -12.44
N SER A 121 -3.28 -1.20 -13.40
CA SER A 121 -3.10 0.22 -13.11
C SER A 121 -4.32 0.86 -12.45
N VAL A 122 -4.13 1.95 -11.69
CA VAL A 122 -5.21 2.73 -11.07
C VAL A 122 -6.26 3.12 -12.10
N ALA A 123 -5.83 3.63 -13.26
CA ALA A 123 -6.75 4.05 -14.33
C ALA A 123 -7.58 2.89 -14.87
N SER A 124 -6.98 1.72 -15.13
CA SER A 124 -7.69 0.55 -15.65
C SER A 124 -8.74 0.02 -14.67
N GLN A 125 -8.44 0.07 -13.37
CA GLN A 125 -9.37 -0.43 -12.36
C GLN A 125 -10.50 0.56 -12.07
N LEU A 126 -10.26 1.86 -12.17
CA LEU A 126 -11.32 2.88 -12.15
C LEU A 126 -12.26 2.75 -13.35
N ASP A 127 -11.71 2.49 -14.55
CA ASP A 127 -12.54 2.20 -15.74
C ASP A 127 -13.39 0.93 -15.52
N ALA A 128 -12.82 -0.11 -14.92
CA ALA A 128 -13.55 -1.36 -14.62
C ALA A 128 -14.63 -1.17 -13.56
N LEU A 129 -14.40 -0.34 -12.52
CA LEU A 129 -15.43 0.03 -11.55
C LEU A 129 -16.57 0.80 -12.21
N LYS A 130 -16.27 1.76 -13.10
CA LYS A 130 -17.29 2.48 -13.87
C LYS A 130 -18.09 1.53 -14.77
N ALA A 131 -17.42 0.61 -15.45
CA ALA A 131 -18.09 -0.40 -16.29
C ALA A 131 -19.01 -1.33 -15.48
N ALA A 132 -18.68 -1.57 -14.20
CA ALA A 132 -19.54 -2.29 -13.25
C ALA A 132 -20.72 -1.44 -12.70
N GLY A 133 -20.86 -0.19 -13.14
CA GLY A 133 -21.94 0.70 -12.71
C GLY A 133 -21.62 1.48 -11.42
N CYS A 134 -20.39 1.55 -10.99
CA CYS A 134 -20.02 2.30 -9.79
C CYS A 134 -20.05 3.81 -10.06
N THR A 135 -20.94 4.50 -9.35
CA THR A 135 -21.08 5.96 -9.35
C THR A 135 -20.45 6.60 -8.10
N ARG A 136 -20.01 5.76 -7.14
CA ARG A 136 -19.32 6.14 -5.92
C ARG A 136 -18.13 5.20 -5.72
N ILE A 137 -16.95 5.75 -5.48
CA ILE A 137 -15.72 4.96 -5.32
C ILE A 137 -14.94 5.47 -4.11
N LEU A 138 -14.70 4.58 -3.14
CA LEU A 138 -13.76 4.79 -2.04
C LEU A 138 -12.39 4.29 -2.47
N VAL A 139 -11.41 5.17 -2.49
CA VAL A 139 -10.01 4.83 -2.76
C VAL A 139 -9.28 4.65 -1.43
N VAL A 140 -8.66 3.49 -1.27
CA VAL A 140 -7.96 3.08 -0.03
C VAL A 140 -6.51 2.77 -0.37
N PRO A 141 -5.58 3.72 -0.22
CA PRO A 141 -4.15 3.43 -0.30
C PRO A 141 -3.72 2.50 0.83
N ALA A 142 -3.00 1.44 0.49
CA ALA A 142 -2.53 0.43 1.45
C ALA A 142 -1.27 0.89 2.24
N TYR A 143 -1.23 2.18 2.55
CA TYR A 143 -0.17 2.82 3.34
C TYR A 143 -0.76 3.42 4.60
N PRO A 144 -0.41 2.88 5.79
CA PRO A 144 -0.95 3.40 7.04
C PRO A 144 -0.54 4.84 7.31
N GLN A 145 0.73 5.17 7.07
CA GLN A 145 1.30 6.50 7.22
C GLN A 145 1.20 7.26 5.90
N TYR A 146 0.76 8.51 5.96
CA TYR A 146 0.73 9.39 4.79
C TYR A 146 2.14 9.80 4.38
N SER A 147 2.41 9.77 3.08
CA SER A 147 3.53 10.48 2.46
C SER A 147 3.15 11.02 1.09
N GLY A 148 3.80 12.12 0.69
CA GLY A 148 3.71 12.65 -0.66
C GLY A 148 4.09 11.62 -1.72
N ALA A 149 5.09 10.79 -1.45
CA ALA A 149 5.59 9.78 -2.38
C ALA A 149 4.68 8.54 -2.50
N THR A 150 3.74 8.34 -1.59
CA THR A 150 2.84 7.17 -1.58
C THR A 150 1.39 7.57 -1.77
N VAL A 151 0.72 8.05 -0.72
CA VAL A 151 -0.70 8.39 -0.76
C VAL A 151 -0.99 9.48 -1.78
N ALA A 152 -0.24 10.59 -1.76
CA ALA A 152 -0.50 11.67 -2.72
C ALA A 152 -0.21 11.24 -4.16
N SER A 153 0.78 10.36 -4.40
CA SER A 153 1.03 9.79 -5.72
C SER A 153 -0.15 8.95 -6.24
N VAL A 154 -0.79 8.14 -5.37
CA VAL A 154 -2.03 7.43 -5.73
C VAL A 154 -3.14 8.42 -6.09
N LEU A 155 -3.33 9.48 -5.29
CA LEU A 155 -4.34 10.51 -5.55
C LEU A 155 -4.08 11.24 -6.87
N ASP A 156 -2.82 11.58 -7.19
CA ASP A 156 -2.46 12.17 -8.47
C ASP A 156 -2.85 11.27 -9.66
N ALA A 157 -2.69 9.95 -9.54
CA ALA A 157 -3.12 9.01 -10.57
C ALA A 157 -4.65 8.98 -10.74
N VAL A 158 -5.40 9.04 -9.63
CA VAL A 158 -6.88 9.12 -9.65
C VAL A 158 -7.32 10.46 -10.27
N PHE A 159 -6.71 11.58 -9.90
CA PHE A 159 -7.05 12.88 -10.47
C PHE A 159 -6.66 12.99 -11.96
N ALA A 160 -5.52 12.41 -12.35
CA ALA A 160 -5.13 12.36 -13.76
C ALA A 160 -6.15 11.57 -14.61
N TRP A 161 -6.66 10.46 -14.09
CA TRP A 161 -7.75 9.70 -14.70
C TRP A 161 -9.05 10.53 -14.71
N GLY A 162 -9.42 11.17 -13.60
CA GLY A 162 -10.64 11.97 -13.47
C GLY A 162 -10.73 13.11 -14.49
N LYS A 163 -9.60 13.72 -14.84
CA LYS A 163 -9.54 14.77 -15.90
C LYS A 163 -9.88 14.24 -17.30
N GLN A 164 -9.91 12.92 -17.50
CA GLN A 164 -10.14 12.29 -18.79
C GLN A 164 -11.54 11.68 -18.93
N VAL A 165 -12.35 11.66 -17.87
CA VAL A 165 -13.72 11.12 -17.90
C VAL A 165 -14.75 12.23 -17.97
N ARG A 166 -15.90 12.00 -18.63
CA ARG A 166 -17.00 12.99 -18.69
C ARG A 166 -17.89 12.90 -17.47
N HIS A 167 -18.21 11.68 -17.04
CA HIS A 167 -19.01 11.40 -15.86
C HIS A 167 -18.09 10.92 -14.74
N LEU A 168 -17.62 11.85 -13.90
CA LEU A 168 -16.79 11.56 -12.75
C LEU A 168 -17.66 10.97 -11.62
N PRO A 169 -17.32 9.77 -11.10
CA PRO A 169 -17.96 9.24 -9.90
C PRO A 169 -17.73 10.14 -8.68
N GLU A 170 -18.58 10.05 -7.69
CA GLU A 170 -18.30 10.61 -6.36
C GLU A 170 -17.09 9.84 -5.77
N LEU A 171 -16.05 10.57 -5.35
CA LEU A 171 -14.81 9.99 -4.85
C LEU A 171 -14.62 10.33 -3.37
N ARG A 172 -14.22 9.32 -2.60
CA ARG A 172 -13.69 9.50 -1.24
C ARG A 172 -12.33 8.84 -1.14
N PHE A 173 -11.52 9.34 -0.19
CA PHE A 173 -10.15 8.89 -0.02
C PHE A 173 -9.86 8.61 1.44
N VAL A 174 -9.19 7.50 1.71
CA VAL A 174 -8.55 7.24 3.01
C VAL A 174 -7.13 7.78 2.94
N ASN A 175 -6.85 8.89 3.63
CA ASN A 175 -5.53 9.52 3.57
C ASN A 175 -4.51 8.85 4.47
N ARG A 176 -4.94 8.31 5.61
CA ARG A 176 -4.07 7.72 6.64
C ARG A 176 -4.87 6.90 7.61
N TYR A 177 -4.22 5.93 8.23
CA TYR A 177 -4.77 5.13 9.33
C TYR A 177 -3.67 4.63 10.28
N HIS A 178 -2.56 5.38 10.35
CA HIS A 178 -1.35 5.07 11.11
C HIS A 178 -1.59 4.93 12.62
N ASP A 179 -2.65 5.50 13.15
CA ASP A 179 -3.07 5.50 14.54
C ASP A 179 -4.47 4.87 14.75
N ASP A 180 -5.01 4.22 13.72
CA ASP A 180 -6.29 3.52 13.83
C ASP A 180 -6.18 2.38 14.86
N PRO A 181 -7.08 2.34 15.87
CA PRO A 181 -7.00 1.34 16.92
C PRO A 181 -7.04 -0.11 16.41
N GLY A 182 -7.85 -0.38 15.38
CA GLY A 182 -7.94 -1.71 14.78
C GLY A 182 -6.64 -2.11 14.06
N TYR A 183 -6.01 -1.17 13.38
CA TYR A 183 -4.71 -1.40 12.74
C TYR A 183 -3.60 -1.65 13.78
N ILE A 184 -3.53 -0.85 14.84
CA ILE A 184 -2.56 -1.04 15.93
C ILE A 184 -2.80 -2.39 16.63
N ASP A 185 -4.07 -2.76 16.87
CA ASP A 185 -4.41 -4.06 17.46
C ASP A 185 -4.02 -5.23 16.55
N ALA A 186 -4.20 -5.12 15.24
CA ALA A 186 -3.77 -6.14 14.28
C ALA A 186 -2.24 -6.35 14.32
N LEU A 187 -1.45 -5.26 14.40
CA LEU A 187 0.00 -5.33 14.58
C LEU A 187 0.37 -5.98 15.93
N ARG A 188 -0.29 -5.57 17.02
CA ARG A 188 -0.09 -6.16 18.37
C ARG A 188 -0.34 -7.66 18.33
N VAL A 189 -1.46 -8.09 17.76
CA VAL A 189 -1.80 -9.52 17.66
C VAL A 189 -0.75 -10.29 16.87
N SER A 190 -0.29 -9.75 15.73
CA SER A 190 0.76 -10.37 14.91
C SER A 190 2.05 -10.58 15.71
N VAL A 191 2.53 -9.52 16.38
CA VAL A 191 3.74 -9.60 17.21
C VAL A 191 3.57 -10.57 18.38
N GLN A 192 2.45 -10.52 19.07
CA GLN A 192 2.19 -11.42 20.21
C GLN A 192 2.08 -12.90 19.78
N GLN A 193 1.45 -13.20 18.66
CA GLN A 193 1.41 -14.56 18.10
C GLN A 193 2.81 -15.07 17.79
N HIS A 194 3.66 -14.22 17.20
CA HIS A 194 5.05 -14.55 16.94
C HIS A 194 5.79 -14.85 18.27
N TRP A 195 5.62 -14.01 19.28
CA TRP A 195 6.27 -14.21 20.60
C TRP A 195 5.74 -15.42 21.37
N MET A 196 4.47 -15.79 21.20
CA MET A 196 3.96 -17.03 21.78
C MET A 196 4.64 -18.27 21.18
N ALA A 197 4.97 -18.23 19.91
CA ALA A 197 5.61 -19.35 19.22
C ALA A 197 7.14 -19.39 19.44
N HIS A 198 7.79 -18.24 19.58
CA HIS A 198 9.26 -18.13 19.56
C HIS A 198 9.88 -17.52 20.82
N GLY A 199 9.07 -17.08 21.79
CA GLY A 199 9.52 -16.29 22.94
C GLY A 199 9.74 -14.81 22.60
N ARG A 200 9.96 -13.97 23.61
CA ARG A 200 10.26 -12.53 23.43
C ARG A 200 11.72 -12.33 23.04
N PRO A 201 12.02 -11.31 22.17
CA PRO A 201 13.39 -10.91 21.85
C PRO A 201 13.98 -10.04 22.94
N ASP A 202 15.30 -9.79 22.85
CA ASP A 202 15.95 -8.77 23.66
C ASP A 202 15.53 -7.36 23.18
N LYS A 203 15.24 -7.20 21.87
CA LYS A 203 14.79 -5.93 21.31
C LYS A 203 13.85 -6.14 20.11
N LEU A 204 12.76 -5.37 20.08
CA LEU A 204 11.89 -5.22 18.92
C LEU A 204 12.35 -4.05 18.04
N VAL A 205 12.66 -4.30 16.77
CA VAL A 205 12.99 -3.26 15.78
C VAL A 205 11.76 -3.03 14.90
N MET A 206 11.27 -1.80 14.86
CA MET A 206 10.14 -1.39 14.03
C MET A 206 10.70 -0.63 12.83
N SER A 207 10.83 -1.30 11.68
CA SER A 207 11.42 -0.72 10.49
C SER A 207 10.37 -0.15 9.56
N PHE A 208 10.54 1.12 9.17
CA PHE A 208 9.71 1.82 8.19
C PHE A 208 10.54 2.13 6.95
N HIS A 209 9.88 2.32 5.80
CA HIS A 209 10.61 2.78 4.62
C HIS A 209 11.20 4.17 4.86
N GLY A 210 12.45 4.37 4.53
CA GLY A 210 13.11 5.67 4.64
C GLY A 210 12.58 6.68 3.63
N MET A 211 12.70 7.96 3.98
CA MET A 211 12.40 9.09 3.11
C MET A 211 13.54 10.12 3.21
N PRO A 212 13.80 10.93 2.17
CA PRO A 212 14.74 12.05 2.32
C PRO A 212 14.32 12.96 3.46
N GLU A 213 15.23 13.28 4.39
CA GLU A 213 14.94 14.11 5.58
C GLU A 213 14.33 15.47 5.21
N ARG A 214 14.72 16.02 4.05
CA ARG A 214 14.15 17.28 3.55
C ARG A 214 12.63 17.25 3.43
N THR A 215 12.00 16.09 3.17
CA THR A 215 10.53 16.00 3.04
C THR A 215 9.83 16.35 4.34
N LEU A 216 10.39 15.92 5.50
CA LEU A 216 9.92 16.31 6.82
C LEU A 216 9.92 17.83 6.99
N HIS A 217 11.01 18.50 6.63
CA HIS A 217 11.13 19.95 6.76
C HIS A 217 10.24 20.72 5.76
N LEU A 218 9.80 20.06 4.70
CA LEU A 218 8.85 20.62 3.74
C LEU A 218 7.38 20.30 4.06
N GLY A 219 7.11 19.66 5.22
CA GLY A 219 5.77 19.47 5.74
C GLY A 219 5.15 18.10 5.45
N ASP A 220 5.93 17.09 4.99
CA ASP A 220 5.45 15.71 4.90
C ASP A 220 5.34 15.11 6.33
N PRO A 221 4.17 14.65 6.77
CA PRO A 221 3.97 14.16 8.14
C PRO A 221 4.52 12.75 8.39
N TYR A 222 5.04 12.08 7.38
CA TYR A 222 5.41 10.66 7.39
C TYR A 222 6.25 10.26 8.60
N HIS A 223 7.33 11.00 8.88
CA HIS A 223 8.22 10.74 10.03
C HIS A 223 7.45 10.72 11.35
N CYS A 224 6.62 11.73 11.59
CA CYS A 224 5.83 11.83 12.82
C CYS A 224 4.80 10.70 12.93
N GLU A 225 4.18 10.33 11.82
CA GLU A 225 3.20 9.25 11.77
C GLU A 225 3.85 7.88 11.99
N CYS A 226 5.06 7.63 11.46
CA CYS A 226 5.84 6.42 11.76
C CYS A 226 6.17 6.30 13.25
N HIS A 227 6.67 7.37 13.86
CA HIS A 227 6.95 7.40 15.30
C HIS A 227 5.70 7.23 16.16
N LYS A 228 4.55 7.83 15.74
CA LYS A 228 3.27 7.62 16.44
C LYS A 228 2.82 6.17 16.37
N THR A 229 2.88 5.53 15.20
CA THR A 229 2.59 4.10 15.05
C THR A 229 3.49 3.25 15.94
N GLY A 230 4.82 3.51 15.91
CA GLY A 230 5.78 2.78 16.72
C GLY A 230 5.51 2.90 18.21
N ARG A 231 5.22 4.11 18.71
CA ARG A 231 4.87 4.36 20.11
C ARG A 231 3.57 3.63 20.49
N LEU A 232 2.50 3.75 19.70
CA LEU A 232 1.22 3.10 19.99
C LEU A 232 1.33 1.57 19.99
N LEU A 233 2.13 1.00 19.09
CA LEU A 233 2.40 -0.44 19.07
C LEU A 233 3.21 -0.85 20.31
N ALA A 234 4.22 -0.10 20.70
CA ALA A 234 5.00 -0.37 21.92
C ALA A 234 4.13 -0.31 23.18
N GLU A 235 3.27 0.70 23.31
CA GLU A 235 2.30 0.84 24.38
C GLU A 235 1.34 -0.37 24.43
N ALA A 236 0.79 -0.77 23.27
CA ALA A 236 -0.11 -1.92 23.17
C ALA A 236 0.56 -3.27 23.51
N LEU A 237 1.88 -3.37 23.31
CA LEU A 237 2.70 -4.54 23.66
C LEU A 237 3.23 -4.50 25.10
N GLY A 238 3.07 -3.38 25.82
CA GLY A 238 3.62 -3.15 27.16
C GLY A 238 5.15 -3.07 27.18
N LEU A 239 5.75 -2.53 26.11
CA LEU A 239 7.21 -2.38 25.98
C LEU A 239 7.70 -1.08 26.62
N LYS A 240 8.84 -1.18 27.28
CA LYS A 240 9.58 -0.03 27.77
C LYS A 240 10.40 0.61 26.63
N PRO A 241 10.81 1.89 26.76
CA PRO A 241 11.59 2.57 25.71
C PRO A 241 12.88 1.85 25.30
N GLU A 242 13.54 1.17 26.23
CA GLU A 242 14.76 0.41 25.97
C GLU A 242 14.52 -0.93 25.27
N GLU A 243 13.28 -1.45 25.19
CA GLU A 243 12.95 -2.75 24.60
C GLU A 243 12.63 -2.66 23.12
N TYR A 244 12.48 -1.45 22.56
CA TYR A 244 12.21 -1.29 21.12
C TYR A 244 12.98 -0.13 20.50
N VAL A 245 13.01 -0.07 19.19
CA VAL A 245 13.54 1.05 18.40
C VAL A 245 12.77 1.21 17.11
N VAL A 246 12.47 2.46 16.74
CA VAL A 246 11.93 2.83 15.42
C VAL A 246 13.10 3.17 14.50
N THR A 247 13.12 2.57 13.30
CA THR A 247 14.20 2.73 12.32
C THR A 247 13.65 2.94 10.92
N PHE A 248 14.51 3.38 9.99
CA PHE A 248 14.17 3.65 8.59
C PHE A 248 15.10 2.88 7.65
N GLN A 249 14.52 2.12 6.73
CA GLN A 249 15.21 1.27 5.74
C GLN A 249 15.26 1.90 4.34
N SER A 250 15.87 1.19 3.38
CA SER A 250 15.82 1.47 1.94
C SER A 250 16.47 2.78 1.51
N ARG A 251 17.46 3.24 2.25
CA ARG A 251 18.22 4.45 1.89
C ARG A 251 18.97 4.28 0.58
N PHE A 252 18.87 5.25 -0.30
CA PHE A 252 19.69 5.30 -1.52
C PHE A 252 20.20 6.71 -1.85
N GLY A 253 21.28 6.77 -2.63
CA GLY A 253 21.87 8.03 -3.05
C GLY A 253 22.66 8.74 -1.95
N LYS A 254 22.99 10.04 -2.19
CA LYS A 254 23.87 10.83 -1.33
C LYS A 254 23.12 11.75 -0.36
N ALA A 255 21.81 11.93 -0.54
CA ALA A 255 21.04 12.79 0.34
C ALA A 255 20.96 12.21 1.76
N LYS A 256 20.74 13.08 2.73
CA LYS A 256 20.39 12.65 4.10
C LYS A 256 18.96 12.16 4.11
N TRP A 257 18.74 11.01 4.72
CA TRP A 257 17.44 10.38 4.90
C TRP A 257 17.03 10.37 6.36
N LEU A 258 15.78 10.04 6.65
CA LEU A 258 15.28 9.88 8.01
C LEU A 258 16.09 8.82 8.76
N GLU A 259 16.44 9.13 10.00
CA GLU A 259 17.28 8.31 10.89
C GLU A 259 16.48 7.89 12.14
N PRO A 260 16.94 6.83 12.85
CA PRO A 260 18.13 6.00 12.60
C PRO A 260 17.91 4.99 11.45
N TYR A 261 18.98 4.67 10.71
CA TYR A 261 18.91 3.68 9.62
C TYR A 261 18.86 2.26 10.17
N THR A 262 18.03 1.39 9.57
CA THR A 262 17.75 0.03 10.06
C THR A 262 19.01 -0.84 10.10
N GLU A 263 19.73 -1.02 9.00
CA GLU A 263 20.92 -1.88 8.93
C GLU A 263 22.04 -1.41 9.88
N PRO A 264 22.47 -0.13 9.88
CA PRO A 264 23.46 0.36 10.85
C PRO A 264 23.03 0.18 12.31
N THR A 265 21.73 0.33 12.62
CA THR A 265 21.21 0.10 13.97
C THR A 265 21.33 -1.37 14.37
N LEU A 266 20.97 -2.28 13.48
CA LEU A 266 21.09 -3.73 13.71
C LEU A 266 22.56 -4.14 13.91
N ILE A 267 23.47 -3.63 13.09
CA ILE A 267 24.91 -3.85 13.25
C ILE A 267 25.40 -3.35 14.64
N ALA A 268 24.95 -2.16 15.06
CA ALA A 268 25.31 -1.61 16.36
C ALA A 268 24.76 -2.47 17.52
N LEU A 269 23.52 -2.96 17.41
CA LEU A 269 22.92 -3.86 18.41
C LEU A 269 23.68 -5.19 18.51
N GLY A 270 24.06 -5.80 17.37
CA GLY A 270 24.88 -7.03 17.37
C GLY A 270 26.23 -6.83 18.05
N LYS A 271 26.94 -5.74 17.71
CA LYS A 271 28.22 -5.38 18.35
C LYS A 271 28.08 -5.06 19.84
N ALA A 272 26.93 -4.55 20.28
CA ALA A 272 26.64 -4.29 21.68
C ALA A 272 26.27 -5.55 22.47
N GLY A 273 26.24 -6.73 21.83
CA GLY A 273 25.96 -8.01 22.48
C GLY A 273 24.46 -8.33 22.63
N VAL A 274 23.56 -7.63 21.91
CA VAL A 274 22.15 -8.01 21.82
C VAL A 274 22.05 -9.37 21.17
N GLY A 275 21.52 -10.35 21.88
CA GLY A 275 21.48 -11.74 21.44
C GLY A 275 20.42 -11.98 20.37
N ARG A 276 19.22 -11.47 20.60
CA ARG A 276 18.09 -11.65 19.67
C ARG A 276 17.35 -10.35 19.38
N VAL A 277 17.07 -10.13 18.10
CA VAL A 277 16.16 -9.08 17.64
C VAL A 277 15.00 -9.71 16.87
N ASP A 278 13.80 -9.18 17.08
CA ASP A 278 12.66 -9.41 16.19
C ASP A 278 12.39 -8.12 15.42
N VAL A 279 12.16 -8.23 14.12
CA VAL A 279 11.91 -7.06 13.25
C VAL A 279 10.51 -7.13 12.67
N VAL A 280 9.76 -6.05 12.82
CA VAL A 280 8.44 -5.85 12.21
C VAL A 280 8.46 -4.61 11.32
N CYS A 281 7.69 -4.60 10.24
CA CYS A 281 7.62 -3.49 9.28
C CYS A 281 6.23 -2.83 9.27
N PRO A 282 5.88 -1.97 10.26
CA PRO A 282 4.52 -1.44 10.39
C PRO A 282 4.08 -0.51 9.26
N GLY A 283 5.00 0.00 8.45
CA GLY A 283 4.68 0.81 7.26
C GLY A 283 4.16 0.01 6.07
N PHE A 284 4.18 -1.32 6.16
CA PHE A 284 3.84 -2.22 5.06
C PHE A 284 2.64 -3.10 5.45
N ALA A 285 1.51 -2.92 4.74
CA ALA A 285 0.33 -3.75 4.94
C ALA A 285 0.45 -5.15 4.28
N ALA A 286 1.42 -5.33 3.39
CA ALA A 286 1.70 -6.56 2.66
C ALA A 286 3.19 -6.74 2.46
N ASP A 287 3.66 -7.99 2.53
CA ASP A 287 5.05 -8.34 2.23
C ASP A 287 5.43 -7.97 0.81
N CYS A 288 6.64 -7.47 0.66
CA CYS A 288 7.21 -7.00 -0.59
C CYS A 288 8.72 -7.27 -0.62
N ILE A 289 9.41 -6.77 -1.63
CA ILE A 289 10.86 -6.93 -1.75
C ILE A 289 11.59 -6.26 -0.58
N GLU A 290 11.10 -5.10 -0.15
CA GLU A 290 11.68 -4.31 0.94
C GLU A 290 11.58 -5.02 2.30
N THR A 291 10.59 -5.91 2.49
CA THR A 291 10.44 -6.66 3.74
C THR A 291 11.11 -8.03 3.69
N LEU A 292 10.99 -8.73 2.56
CA LEU A 292 11.48 -10.10 2.45
C LEU A 292 12.95 -10.19 2.02
N GLU A 293 13.42 -9.29 1.16
CA GLU A 293 14.81 -9.30 0.70
C GLU A 293 15.68 -8.40 1.56
N GLU A 294 15.30 -7.12 1.72
CA GLU A 294 16.13 -6.17 2.45
C GLU A 294 16.16 -6.47 3.96
N ILE A 295 14.98 -6.78 4.59
CA ILE A 295 14.94 -7.03 6.05
C ILE A 295 15.22 -8.50 6.36
N ASP A 296 14.48 -9.44 5.76
CA ASP A 296 14.57 -10.85 6.16
C ASP A 296 15.82 -11.56 5.61
N GLN A 297 16.51 -11.00 4.60
CA GLN A 297 17.78 -11.53 4.10
C GLN A 297 18.95 -10.59 4.46
N GLU A 298 19.07 -9.41 3.83
CA GLU A 298 20.25 -8.55 3.97
C GLU A 298 20.45 -8.06 5.43
N ALA A 299 19.41 -7.51 6.05
CA ALA A 299 19.51 -6.98 7.42
C ALA A 299 19.70 -8.10 8.47
N ARG A 300 19.11 -9.27 8.24
CA ARG A 300 19.38 -10.49 9.05
C ARG A 300 20.86 -10.86 9.02
N GLU A 301 21.43 -10.96 7.82
CA GLU A 301 22.85 -11.29 7.66
C GLU A 301 23.74 -10.26 8.34
N ALA A 302 23.46 -8.98 8.16
CA ALA A 302 24.21 -7.89 8.78
C ALA A 302 24.22 -7.96 10.32
N PHE A 303 23.07 -8.25 10.95
CA PHE A 303 22.95 -8.41 12.40
C PHE A 303 23.75 -9.63 12.91
N LEU A 304 23.58 -10.80 12.25
CA LEU A 304 24.25 -12.03 12.65
C LEU A 304 25.77 -11.92 12.51
N HIS A 305 26.27 -11.34 11.40
CA HIS A 305 27.71 -11.08 11.20
C HIS A 305 28.28 -10.09 12.22
N ALA A 306 27.44 -9.18 12.75
CA ALA A 306 27.87 -8.23 13.78
C ALA A 306 27.92 -8.83 15.20
N GLY A 307 27.59 -10.11 15.38
CA GLY A 307 27.66 -10.81 16.68
C GLY A 307 26.30 -11.15 17.30
N GLY A 308 25.19 -10.78 16.64
CA GLY A 308 23.84 -11.23 17.04
C GLY A 308 23.70 -12.75 16.92
N LYS A 309 22.83 -13.35 17.75
CA LYS A 309 22.64 -14.82 17.80
C LYS A 309 21.39 -15.30 17.07
N ALA A 310 20.32 -14.49 17.10
CA ALA A 310 19.05 -14.83 16.50
C ALA A 310 18.36 -13.58 15.94
N PHE A 311 17.83 -13.70 14.73
CA PHE A 311 17.06 -12.67 14.07
C PHE A 311 15.75 -13.26 13.57
N HIS A 312 14.62 -12.68 13.95
CA HIS A 312 13.32 -13.10 13.42
C HIS A 312 12.67 -11.93 12.70
N TYR A 313 12.25 -12.17 11.47
CA TYR A 313 11.36 -11.28 10.75
C TYR A 313 9.90 -11.66 11.10
N ILE A 314 9.10 -10.69 11.52
CA ILE A 314 7.65 -10.86 11.73
C ILE A 314 6.96 -10.43 10.44
N PRO A 315 6.28 -11.35 9.72
CA PRO A 315 5.62 -11.02 8.46
C PRO A 315 4.66 -9.84 8.58
N CYS A 316 4.51 -9.10 7.49
CA CYS A 316 3.49 -8.07 7.39
C CYS A 316 2.09 -8.64 7.63
N LEU A 317 1.11 -7.77 7.79
CA LEU A 317 -0.26 -8.18 8.13
C LEU A 317 -0.92 -9.06 7.07
N ASN A 318 -0.53 -8.94 5.82
CA ASN A 318 -0.94 -9.77 4.68
C ASN A 318 -2.46 -10.06 4.66
N ASP A 319 -2.85 -11.32 4.80
CA ASP A 319 -4.24 -11.77 4.83
C ASP A 319 -4.75 -12.10 6.25
N SER A 320 -4.07 -11.61 7.27
CA SER A 320 -4.44 -11.93 8.66
C SER A 320 -5.85 -11.44 8.99
N ALA A 321 -6.63 -12.28 9.65
CA ALA A 321 -8.03 -11.98 9.98
C ALA A 321 -8.19 -10.72 10.87
N PRO A 322 -7.32 -10.43 11.87
CA PRO A 322 -7.37 -9.18 12.61
C PRO A 322 -7.24 -7.94 11.71
N TRP A 323 -6.30 -7.97 10.77
CA TRP A 323 -6.09 -6.89 9.81
C TRP A 323 -7.28 -6.70 8.87
N LEU A 324 -7.81 -7.77 8.31
CA LEU A 324 -8.94 -7.68 7.38
C LEU A 324 -10.21 -7.18 8.06
N ARG A 325 -10.42 -7.50 9.34
CA ARG A 325 -11.49 -6.90 10.15
C ARG A 325 -11.26 -5.40 10.32
N ALA A 326 -10.06 -5.00 10.74
CA ALA A 326 -9.71 -3.58 10.91
C ALA A 326 -9.84 -2.78 9.60
N LEU A 327 -9.39 -3.34 8.47
CA LEU A 327 -9.53 -2.73 7.15
C LEU A 327 -11.02 -2.60 6.75
N SER A 328 -11.85 -3.60 7.08
CA SER A 328 -13.29 -3.55 6.84
C SER A 328 -13.96 -2.46 7.68
N ASP A 329 -13.61 -2.35 8.97
CA ASP A 329 -14.12 -1.31 9.87
C ASP A 329 -13.71 0.09 9.39
N LEU A 330 -12.46 0.25 8.95
CA LEU A 330 -11.96 1.47 8.33
C LEU A 330 -12.79 1.85 7.10
N CYS A 331 -13.02 0.90 6.20
CA CYS A 331 -13.84 1.12 5.00
C CYS A 331 -15.28 1.48 5.37
N GLU A 332 -15.92 0.78 6.31
CA GLU A 332 -17.30 1.08 6.75
C GLU A 332 -17.44 2.52 7.26
N ARG A 333 -16.49 3.00 8.06
CA ARG A 333 -16.49 4.39 8.53
C ARG A 333 -16.46 5.40 7.38
N HIS A 334 -15.65 5.13 6.37
CA HIS A 334 -15.53 6.00 5.19
C HIS A 334 -16.69 5.85 4.18
N LEU A 335 -17.44 4.75 4.24
CA LEU A 335 -18.64 4.52 3.43
C LEU A 335 -19.91 5.12 4.06
N SER A 336 -19.84 5.69 5.26
CA SER A 336 -20.99 6.25 5.97
C SER A 336 -21.78 7.23 5.09
N GLY A 337 -23.11 7.06 5.05
CA GLY A 337 -24.02 7.86 4.22
C GLY A 337 -24.11 7.44 2.75
N TRP A 338 -23.30 6.48 2.28
CA TRP A 338 -23.47 5.87 0.96
C TRP A 338 -24.39 4.65 1.03
N PRO A 339 -25.29 4.42 0.02
CA PRO A 339 -26.21 3.29 0.01
C PRO A 339 -25.47 2.01 -0.38
N THR A 340 -24.91 1.32 0.60
CA THR A 340 -24.11 0.09 0.37
C THR A 340 -24.80 -1.19 0.80
N LYS A 341 -25.86 -1.09 1.65
CA LYS A 341 -26.61 -2.25 2.18
C LYS A 341 -28.03 -2.37 1.59
N GLN A 342 -28.50 -1.34 0.87
CA GLN A 342 -29.84 -1.32 0.33
C GLN A 342 -29.97 -2.23 -0.90
N GLU A 343 -31.09 -2.94 -0.99
CA GLU A 343 -31.48 -3.57 -2.26
C GLU A 343 -31.81 -2.48 -3.27
N PRO A 344 -31.41 -2.68 -4.54
CA PRO A 344 -31.83 -1.79 -5.60
C PRO A 344 -33.36 -1.81 -5.72
N ASP A 345 -33.97 -0.65 -5.71
CA ASP A 345 -35.41 -0.54 -6.03
C ASP A 345 -35.60 -0.77 -7.54
N THR A 346 -35.79 -2.04 -7.89
CA THR A 346 -35.99 -2.47 -9.28
C THR A 346 -37.27 -1.89 -9.88
N GLN A 347 -38.31 -1.68 -9.05
CA GLN A 347 -39.58 -1.13 -9.54
C GLN A 347 -39.43 0.35 -9.88
N ALA A 348 -38.79 1.13 -9.04
CA ALA A 348 -38.47 2.55 -9.32
C ALA A 348 -37.53 2.68 -10.52
N ALA A 349 -36.56 1.77 -10.67
CA ALA A 349 -35.63 1.74 -11.81
C ALA A 349 -36.37 1.43 -13.12
N MET A 350 -37.26 0.45 -13.13
CA MET A 350 -38.11 0.12 -14.30
C MET A 350 -39.06 1.28 -14.66
N ALA A 351 -39.69 1.91 -13.67
CA ALA A 351 -40.55 3.07 -13.89
C ALA A 351 -39.76 4.26 -14.44
N SER A 352 -38.54 4.49 -13.95
CA SER A 352 -37.64 5.54 -14.48
C SER A 352 -37.28 5.27 -15.95
N ARG A 353 -36.93 4.03 -16.26
CA ARG A 353 -36.67 3.60 -17.67
C ARG A 353 -37.86 3.83 -18.57
N ALA A 354 -39.05 3.39 -18.14
CA ALA A 354 -40.27 3.57 -18.92
C ALA A 354 -40.57 5.04 -19.23
N ARG A 355 -40.39 5.94 -18.23
CA ARG A 355 -40.54 7.38 -18.44
C ARG A 355 -39.53 7.94 -19.43
N ALA A 356 -38.27 7.53 -19.32
CA ALA A 356 -37.21 7.99 -20.23
C ALA A 356 -37.52 7.57 -21.69
N VAL A 357 -37.95 6.32 -21.92
CA VAL A 357 -38.31 5.80 -23.23
C VAL A 357 -39.50 6.56 -23.79
N ALA A 358 -40.54 6.84 -22.97
CA ALA A 358 -41.70 7.64 -23.38
C ALA A 358 -41.33 9.07 -23.79
N MET A 359 -40.20 9.60 -23.28
CA MET A 359 -39.64 10.90 -23.66
C MET A 359 -38.64 10.81 -24.85
N GLY A 360 -38.53 9.67 -25.51
CA GLY A 360 -37.69 9.49 -26.70
C GLY A 360 -36.27 9.00 -26.44
N ALA A 361 -35.95 8.57 -25.24
CA ALA A 361 -34.67 7.93 -24.99
C ALA A 361 -34.57 6.56 -25.67
N LYS A 362 -33.41 6.22 -26.20
CA LYS A 362 -33.13 4.87 -26.69
C LYS A 362 -33.17 3.88 -25.51
N ALA A 363 -33.81 2.75 -25.73
CA ALA A 363 -33.99 1.68 -24.73
C ALA A 363 -32.69 1.02 -24.33
#